data_f3331d3bd01ba8c30345475017902533
#
_entry.id   f3331d3bd01ba8c30345475017902533
#
_cell.length_a   1.000
_cell.length_b   1.000
_cell.length_c   1.000
_cell.angle_alpha   90.00
_cell.angle_beta   90.00
_cell.angle_gamma   90.00
#
_symmetry.space_group_name_H-M   'P 1'
#
loop_
_entity.id
_entity.type
_entity.pdbx_description
1 polymer ?
#
loop_
_entity_poly.entity_id
_entity_poly.type
_entity_poly.pdbx_seq_one_letter_code
_entity_poly.pdbx_strand_id
1 'polypeptide(L)'
;MTVPFKKQPLLMVLAFLALAVLTGHQTVPPMDRDESRFAQASRQMVESGDLVTIRFQDELRAKKPAGIYWLQSASAAVFGTDNIASYRLPSLLAMLFTVIGTYRVARTLYRRPRALLAAVACGGSLLVFAEAHLAKTDTVLMLLCLMQQWGLMRIYQAWQHGRRLSYNSYLWVWLPMAAAILVKGPVAPLLALTTVAALTIWHRNAGWLRMLRAGQGFLILAGVTFPWAILVTLATDGAFLDIAFRGDFVAKVQSGQESHGAPVGTYLLLAGFLLWPMSLLIPRAATQLPLLLQHVESRFLLAWV
;
A
#
# COMPACT_ATOMS: atom_id res chain seq x y z
N MET A 1 0.18 10.07 37.70
CA MET A 1 0.82 9.76 36.40
C MET A 1 0.03 10.44 35.29
N THR A 2 0.36 11.68 34.94
CA THR A 2 -0.34 12.45 33.90
C THR A 2 0.27 12.09 32.55
N VAL A 3 -0.42 11.30 31.76
CA VAL A 3 -0.08 11.07 30.35
C VAL A 3 -0.09 12.44 29.66
N PRO A 4 1.00 12.87 29.05
CA PRO A 4 1.04 14.22 28.48
C PRO A 4 -0.02 14.37 27.40
N PHE A 5 -0.93 15.28 27.58
CA PHE A 5 -2.07 15.66 26.72
C PHE A 5 -1.73 15.80 25.22
N LYS A 6 -0.44 15.76 24.87
CA LYS A 6 0.09 15.99 23.51
C LYS A 6 -0.13 14.87 22.49
N LYS A 7 -0.40 13.62 22.90
CA LYS A 7 -0.61 12.48 21.96
C LYS A 7 -2.07 12.03 21.85
N GLN A 8 -2.93 12.50 22.74
CA GLN A 8 -4.33 12.06 22.87
C GLN A 8 -5.17 12.16 21.57
N PRO A 9 -5.12 13.28 20.78
CA PRO A 9 -6.02 13.40 19.65
C PRO A 9 -5.75 12.36 18.54
N LEU A 10 -4.50 11.97 18.29
CA LEU A 10 -4.22 10.89 17.33
C LEU A 10 -4.70 9.53 17.83
N LEU A 11 -4.49 9.24 19.12
CA LEU A 11 -4.99 8.00 19.72
C LEU A 11 -6.52 7.92 19.68
N MET A 12 -7.20 9.04 19.93
CA MET A 12 -8.67 9.10 19.81
C MET A 12 -9.14 8.83 18.37
N VAL A 13 -8.46 9.40 17.38
CA VAL A 13 -8.76 9.13 15.96
C VAL A 13 -8.56 7.65 15.64
N LEU A 14 -7.44 7.08 16.06
CA LEU A 14 -7.15 5.65 15.83
C LEU A 14 -8.15 4.75 16.53
N ALA A 15 -8.51 5.03 17.78
CA ALA A 15 -9.51 4.28 18.53
C ALA A 15 -10.88 4.37 17.86
N PHE A 16 -11.30 5.56 17.44
CA PHE A 16 -12.56 5.75 16.73
C PHE A 16 -12.59 4.97 15.41
N LEU A 17 -11.54 5.08 14.59
CA LEU A 17 -11.45 4.35 13.32
C LEU A 17 -11.42 2.84 13.54
N ALA A 18 -10.66 2.36 14.53
CA ALA A 18 -10.62 0.94 14.86
C ALA A 18 -12.00 0.42 15.28
N LEU A 19 -12.70 1.12 16.18
CA LEU A 19 -14.03 0.77 16.60
C LEU A 19 -15.04 0.79 15.45
N ALA A 20 -14.97 1.81 14.59
CA ALA A 20 -15.85 1.92 13.45
C ALA A 20 -15.63 0.78 12.43
N VAL A 21 -14.39 0.38 12.16
CA VAL A 21 -14.09 -0.74 11.26
C VAL A 21 -14.43 -2.07 11.92
N LEU A 22 -14.21 -2.22 13.23
CA LEU A 22 -14.58 -3.45 13.96
C LEU A 22 -16.10 -3.67 13.98
N THR A 23 -16.90 -2.60 13.85
CA THR A 23 -18.35 -2.72 13.69
C THR A 23 -18.66 -3.41 12.35
N GLY A 24 -19.27 -4.59 12.41
CA GLY A 24 -19.55 -5.41 11.23
C GLY A 24 -18.39 -6.29 10.75
N HIS A 25 -17.19 -6.16 11.31
CA HIS A 25 -16.00 -6.90 10.86
C HIS A 25 -16.17 -8.42 10.85
N GLN A 26 -16.95 -8.95 11.82
CA GLN A 26 -17.28 -10.37 11.92
C GLN A 26 -18.64 -10.73 11.28
N THR A 27 -19.60 -9.80 11.31
CA THR A 27 -21.00 -10.09 10.98
C THR A 27 -21.36 -9.81 9.54
N VAL A 28 -20.66 -8.88 8.89
CA VAL A 28 -20.87 -8.61 7.47
C VAL A 28 -20.27 -9.76 6.65
N PRO A 29 -21.07 -10.46 5.84
CA PRO A 29 -20.55 -11.53 5.00
C PRO A 29 -19.58 -11.00 3.97
N PRO A 30 -18.74 -11.86 3.34
CA PRO A 30 -17.89 -11.43 2.23
C PRO A 30 -18.74 -10.80 1.12
N MET A 31 -18.54 -9.50 0.89
CA MET A 31 -19.39 -8.73 -0.05
C MET A 31 -18.81 -8.72 -1.47
N ASP A 32 -17.55 -9.05 -1.60
CA ASP A 32 -16.83 -9.04 -2.86
C ASP A 32 -16.34 -10.45 -3.23
N ARG A 33 -16.52 -10.80 -4.50
CA ARG A 33 -16.02 -12.07 -5.05
C ARG A 33 -14.53 -12.28 -4.80
N ASP A 34 -13.72 -11.22 -4.84
CA ASP A 34 -12.29 -11.32 -4.59
C ASP A 34 -11.98 -11.53 -3.11
N GLU A 35 -12.72 -10.90 -2.19
CA GLU A 35 -12.59 -11.13 -0.75
C GLU A 35 -12.75 -12.61 -0.38
N SER A 36 -13.82 -13.24 -0.88
CA SER A 36 -14.09 -14.67 -0.65
C SER A 36 -12.94 -15.55 -1.15
N ARG A 37 -12.38 -15.22 -2.32
CA ARG A 37 -11.29 -15.96 -2.94
C ARG A 37 -9.97 -15.80 -2.19
N PHE A 38 -9.69 -14.61 -1.66
CA PHE A 38 -8.49 -14.39 -0.84
C PHE A 38 -8.61 -15.15 0.48
N ALA A 39 -9.73 -15.03 1.18
CA ALA A 39 -9.96 -15.73 2.45
C ALA A 39 -9.88 -17.25 2.28
N GLN A 40 -10.55 -17.81 1.24
CA GLN A 40 -10.52 -19.25 0.98
C GLN A 40 -9.12 -19.75 0.64
N ALA A 41 -8.37 -19.06 -0.21
CA ALA A 41 -7.01 -19.48 -0.53
C ALA A 41 -6.07 -19.39 0.67
N SER A 42 -6.22 -18.38 1.52
CA SER A 42 -5.46 -18.27 2.77
C SER A 42 -5.85 -19.34 3.79
N ARG A 43 -7.13 -19.72 3.84
CA ARG A 43 -7.62 -20.85 4.65
C ARG A 43 -6.98 -22.16 4.23
N GLN A 44 -7.01 -22.46 2.92
CA GLN A 44 -6.38 -23.67 2.38
C GLN A 44 -4.87 -23.70 2.64
N MET A 45 -4.20 -22.56 2.59
CA MET A 45 -2.78 -22.44 2.94
C MET A 45 -2.50 -22.81 4.39
N VAL A 46 -3.39 -22.44 5.34
CA VAL A 46 -3.28 -22.85 6.75
C VAL A 46 -3.58 -24.33 6.92
N GLU A 47 -4.66 -24.83 6.30
CA GLU A 47 -5.12 -26.21 6.43
C GLU A 47 -4.12 -27.22 5.82
N SER A 48 -3.50 -26.88 4.70
CA SER A 48 -2.53 -27.74 4.01
C SER A 48 -1.09 -27.61 4.57
N GLY A 49 -0.77 -26.48 5.24
CA GLY A 49 0.60 -26.13 5.63
C GLY A 49 1.49 -25.73 4.44
N ASP A 50 0.98 -25.69 3.21
CA ASP A 50 1.72 -25.24 2.03
C ASP A 50 1.72 -23.72 1.93
N LEU A 51 2.83 -23.10 2.34
CA LEU A 51 3.04 -21.63 2.29
C LEU A 51 3.60 -21.14 0.95
N VAL A 52 3.86 -22.05 0.01
CA VAL A 52 4.48 -21.76 -1.29
C VAL A 52 3.44 -21.66 -2.39
N THR A 53 2.59 -22.69 -2.52
CA THR A 53 1.63 -22.83 -3.58
C THR A 53 0.29 -22.20 -3.19
N ILE A 54 -0.21 -21.27 -3.99
CA ILE A 54 -1.50 -20.64 -3.74
C ILE A 54 -2.57 -21.39 -4.50
N ARG A 55 -3.54 -21.96 -3.79
CA ARG A 55 -4.67 -22.70 -4.38
C ARG A 55 -6.00 -22.05 -4.00
N PHE A 56 -6.95 -22.14 -4.90
CA PHE A 56 -8.34 -21.81 -4.64
C PHE A 56 -9.18 -23.02 -5.08
N GLN A 57 -9.70 -23.75 -4.12
CA GLN A 57 -10.24 -25.08 -4.31
C GLN A 57 -9.18 -26.02 -4.93
N ASP A 58 -9.47 -26.66 -6.02
CA ASP A 58 -8.56 -27.59 -6.69
C ASP A 58 -7.61 -26.90 -7.70
N GLU A 59 -7.85 -25.60 -7.97
CA GLU A 59 -7.11 -24.86 -9.00
C GLU A 59 -5.94 -24.06 -8.44
N LEU A 60 -4.88 -23.94 -9.24
CA LEU A 60 -3.75 -23.05 -8.97
C LEU A 60 -4.19 -21.59 -9.14
N ARG A 61 -4.01 -20.77 -8.10
CA ARG A 61 -4.36 -19.35 -8.12
C ARG A 61 -3.14 -18.47 -8.33
N ALA A 62 -2.82 -18.16 -9.59
CA ALA A 62 -1.65 -17.35 -9.96
C ALA A 62 -1.96 -15.86 -10.22
N LYS A 63 -3.01 -15.30 -9.59
CA LYS A 63 -3.41 -13.89 -9.81
C LYS A 63 -2.62 -12.88 -9.00
N LYS A 64 -2.13 -13.26 -7.83
CA LYS A 64 -1.34 -12.39 -6.94
C LYS A 64 -0.23 -13.22 -6.29
N PRO A 65 0.91 -12.59 -5.93
CA PRO A 65 1.98 -13.25 -5.16
C PRO A 65 1.54 -13.57 -3.72
N ALA A 66 2.39 -14.31 -2.98
CA ALA A 66 2.03 -14.92 -1.70
C ALA A 66 1.85 -13.95 -0.53
N GLY A 67 2.37 -12.72 -0.59
CA GLY A 67 2.49 -11.84 0.57
C GLY A 67 1.19 -11.59 1.32
N ILE A 68 0.08 -11.35 0.61
CA ILE A 68 -1.22 -11.15 1.28
C ILE A 68 -1.74 -12.44 1.92
N TYR A 69 -1.55 -13.58 1.25
CA TYR A 69 -1.99 -14.87 1.77
C TYR A 69 -1.20 -15.24 3.03
N TRP A 70 0.10 -14.96 3.10
CA TRP A 70 0.90 -15.16 4.32
C TRP A 70 0.38 -14.34 5.49
N LEU A 71 0.05 -13.05 5.26
CA LEU A 71 -0.49 -12.18 6.32
C LEU A 71 -1.85 -12.67 6.81
N GLN A 72 -2.73 -13.07 5.90
CA GLN A 72 -4.05 -13.58 6.23
C GLN A 72 -3.96 -14.95 6.91
N SER A 73 -3.11 -15.85 6.42
CA SER A 73 -2.88 -17.17 7.01
C SER A 73 -2.28 -17.05 8.42
N ALA A 74 -1.30 -16.17 8.63
CA ALA A 74 -0.74 -15.93 9.95
C ALA A 74 -1.80 -15.41 10.94
N SER A 75 -2.67 -14.51 10.48
CA SER A 75 -3.79 -14.02 11.29
C SER A 75 -4.81 -15.13 11.57
N ALA A 76 -5.20 -15.92 10.57
CA ALA A 76 -6.15 -17.00 10.74
C ALA A 76 -5.62 -18.15 11.61
N ALA A 77 -4.33 -18.44 11.57
CA ALA A 77 -3.70 -19.42 12.45
C ALA A 77 -3.78 -19.03 13.93
N VAL A 78 -3.80 -17.72 14.23
CA VAL A 78 -3.90 -17.21 15.62
C VAL A 78 -5.36 -17.03 16.07
N PHE A 79 -6.22 -16.48 15.20
CA PHE A 79 -7.59 -16.05 15.57
C PHE A 79 -8.69 -17.00 15.07
N GLY A 80 -8.31 -18.09 14.40
CA GLY A 80 -9.23 -19.10 13.88
C GLY A 80 -9.51 -18.95 12.39
N THR A 81 -9.67 -20.10 11.71
CA THR A 81 -9.87 -20.20 10.26
C THR A 81 -11.31 -20.02 9.81
N ASP A 82 -12.29 -20.20 10.72
CA ASP A 82 -13.71 -20.16 10.40
C ASP A 82 -14.33 -18.76 10.46
N ASN A 83 -13.55 -17.76 10.91
CA ASN A 83 -14.02 -16.38 11.05
C ASN A 83 -13.42 -15.49 9.97
N ILE A 84 -14.26 -14.83 9.17
CA ILE A 84 -13.82 -13.89 8.14
C ILE A 84 -13.01 -12.72 8.73
N ALA A 85 -13.25 -12.33 9.99
CA ALA A 85 -12.50 -11.27 10.64
C ALA A 85 -11.01 -11.58 10.77
N SER A 86 -10.63 -12.85 10.89
CA SER A 86 -9.22 -13.27 10.92
C SER A 86 -8.48 -12.89 9.62
N TYR A 87 -9.16 -12.98 8.48
CA TYR A 87 -8.61 -12.62 7.17
C TYR A 87 -8.66 -11.12 6.90
N ARG A 88 -9.57 -10.38 7.55
CA ARG A 88 -9.71 -8.91 7.46
C ARG A 88 -8.72 -8.16 8.36
N LEU A 89 -8.23 -8.79 9.42
CA LEU A 89 -7.34 -8.16 10.41
C LEU A 89 -6.10 -7.50 9.79
N PRO A 90 -5.38 -8.10 8.82
CA PRO A 90 -4.27 -7.45 8.14
C PRO A 90 -4.67 -6.12 7.48
N SER A 91 -5.87 -6.04 6.89
CA SER A 91 -6.39 -4.81 6.27
C SER A 91 -6.67 -3.72 7.29
N LEU A 92 -7.30 -4.05 8.41
CA LEU A 92 -7.54 -3.13 9.53
C LEU A 92 -6.21 -2.57 10.08
N LEU A 93 -5.26 -3.44 10.39
CA LEU A 93 -3.95 -3.03 10.91
C LEU A 93 -3.20 -2.14 9.92
N ALA A 94 -3.19 -2.52 8.64
CA ALA A 94 -2.57 -1.73 7.59
C ALA A 94 -3.20 -0.33 7.47
N MET A 95 -4.52 -0.21 7.56
CA MET A 95 -5.21 1.08 7.57
C MET A 95 -4.76 1.93 8.78
N LEU A 96 -4.75 1.38 9.99
CA LEU A 96 -4.34 2.11 11.20
C LEU A 96 -2.88 2.58 11.10
N PHE A 97 -1.97 1.73 10.63
CA PHE A 97 -0.58 2.10 10.40
C PHE A 97 -0.43 3.14 9.28
N THR A 98 -1.28 3.10 8.25
CA THR A 98 -1.31 4.13 7.19
C THR A 98 -1.74 5.48 7.76
N VAL A 99 -2.75 5.52 8.62
CA VAL A 99 -3.17 6.76 9.32
C VAL A 99 -2.04 7.32 10.18
N ILE A 100 -1.34 6.47 10.94
CA ILE A 100 -0.15 6.86 11.73
C ILE A 100 0.96 7.38 10.81
N GLY A 101 1.25 6.67 9.72
CA GLY A 101 2.25 7.04 8.73
C GLY A 101 1.93 8.39 8.08
N THR A 102 0.69 8.59 7.64
CA THR A 102 0.20 9.85 7.08
C THR A 102 0.36 11.01 8.06
N TYR A 103 0.00 10.80 9.34
CA TYR A 103 0.24 11.79 10.39
C TYR A 103 1.73 12.13 10.49
N ARG A 104 2.61 11.13 10.53
CA ARG A 104 4.07 11.34 10.64
C ARG A 104 4.65 12.06 9.44
N VAL A 105 4.27 11.67 8.23
CA VAL A 105 4.67 12.37 6.99
C VAL A 105 4.19 13.82 7.03
N ALA A 106 2.92 14.05 7.31
CA ALA A 106 2.37 15.40 7.41
C ALA A 106 3.02 16.25 8.51
N ARG A 107 3.49 15.62 9.61
CA ARG A 107 4.24 16.32 10.68
C ARG A 107 5.61 16.80 10.25
N THR A 108 6.20 16.24 9.23
CA THR A 108 7.47 16.77 8.67
C THR A 108 7.23 18.04 7.85
N LEU A 109 6.01 18.25 7.36
CA LEU A 109 5.64 19.34 6.46
C LEU A 109 4.83 20.44 7.16
N TYR A 110 4.02 20.06 8.13
CA TYR A 110 3.01 20.94 8.72
C TYR A 110 2.98 20.90 10.25
N ARG A 111 2.36 21.92 10.84
CA ARG A 111 2.05 21.95 12.27
C ARG A 111 1.03 20.86 12.63
N ARG A 112 1.01 20.47 13.89
CA ARG A 112 0.22 19.36 14.43
C ARG A 112 -1.26 19.34 14.03
N PRO A 113 -2.03 20.45 14.06
CA PRO A 113 -3.44 20.40 13.67
C PRO A 113 -3.66 19.98 12.21
N ARG A 114 -2.82 20.47 11.28
CA ARG A 114 -2.89 20.10 9.87
C ARG A 114 -2.48 18.65 9.62
N ALA A 115 -1.47 18.16 10.36
CA ALA A 115 -1.08 16.76 10.29
C ALA A 115 -2.17 15.82 10.82
N LEU A 116 -2.87 16.22 11.88
CA LEU A 116 -4.01 15.47 12.39
C LEU A 116 -5.16 15.45 11.38
N LEU A 117 -5.44 16.58 10.74
CA LEU A 117 -6.43 16.66 9.67
C LEU A 117 -6.09 15.72 8.51
N ALA A 118 -4.82 15.66 8.09
CA ALA A 118 -4.37 14.73 7.04
C ALA A 118 -4.58 13.26 7.45
N ALA A 119 -4.32 12.91 8.71
CA ALA A 119 -4.57 11.57 9.24
C ALA A 119 -6.07 11.22 9.25
N VAL A 120 -6.91 12.14 9.71
CA VAL A 120 -8.38 11.98 9.69
C VAL A 120 -8.89 11.88 8.26
N ALA A 121 -8.36 12.70 7.35
CA ALA A 121 -8.68 12.68 5.93
C ALA A 121 -8.37 11.31 5.30
N CYS A 122 -7.20 10.75 5.61
CA CYS A 122 -6.78 9.44 5.10
C CYS A 122 -7.71 8.33 5.61
N GLY A 123 -7.84 8.19 6.94
CA GLY A 123 -8.62 7.08 7.53
C GLY A 123 -10.14 7.24 7.39
N GLY A 124 -10.63 8.47 7.26
CA GLY A 124 -12.05 8.79 7.11
C GLY A 124 -12.53 8.86 5.65
N SER A 125 -11.64 8.69 4.66
CA SER A 125 -12.07 8.63 3.26
C SER A 125 -12.87 7.35 3.02
N LEU A 126 -13.95 7.44 2.26
CA LEU A 126 -14.87 6.33 2.00
C LEU A 126 -14.12 5.12 1.42
N LEU A 127 -13.22 5.33 0.49
CA LEU A 127 -12.45 4.25 -0.12
C LEU A 127 -11.57 3.52 0.91
N VAL A 128 -10.77 4.24 1.69
CA VAL A 128 -9.85 3.64 2.67
C VAL A 128 -10.63 2.92 3.76
N PHE A 129 -11.73 3.51 4.20
CA PHE A 129 -12.61 2.93 5.20
C PHE A 129 -13.27 1.64 4.68
N ALA A 130 -13.79 1.64 3.47
CA ALA A 130 -14.39 0.46 2.86
C ALA A 130 -13.37 -0.68 2.66
N GLU A 131 -12.19 -0.36 2.10
CA GLU A 131 -11.13 -1.36 1.88
C GLU A 131 -10.57 -1.94 3.20
N ALA A 132 -10.65 -1.20 4.31
CA ALA A 132 -10.25 -1.72 5.63
C ALA A 132 -11.19 -2.83 6.16
N HIS A 133 -12.43 -2.91 5.66
CA HIS A 133 -13.38 -3.98 5.99
C HIS A 133 -13.21 -5.25 5.14
N LEU A 134 -12.36 -5.22 4.12
CA LEU A 134 -12.24 -6.30 3.15
C LEU A 134 -10.92 -7.07 3.33
N ALA A 135 -10.97 -8.38 3.20
CA ALA A 135 -9.79 -9.23 3.21
C ALA A 135 -9.07 -9.21 1.84
N LYS A 136 -8.49 -8.04 1.49
CA LYS A 136 -7.85 -7.79 0.19
C LYS A 136 -6.41 -7.26 0.33
N THR A 137 -5.78 -6.98 -0.82
CA THR A 137 -4.40 -6.49 -0.92
C THR A 137 -4.25 -4.99 -0.69
N ASP A 138 -5.32 -4.19 -0.86
CA ASP A 138 -5.24 -2.76 -1.18
C ASP A 138 -4.75 -1.91 -0.02
N THR A 139 -5.26 -2.13 1.19
CA THR A 139 -4.81 -1.42 2.39
C THR A 139 -3.36 -1.75 2.76
N VAL A 140 -2.95 -3.02 2.63
CA VAL A 140 -1.56 -3.44 2.88
C VAL A 140 -0.62 -2.82 1.85
N LEU A 141 -1.00 -2.85 0.57
CA LEU A 141 -0.25 -2.19 -0.49
C LEU A 141 -0.13 -0.67 -0.24
N MET A 142 -1.22 -0.01 0.16
CA MET A 142 -1.24 1.42 0.47
C MET A 142 -0.25 1.77 1.58
N LEU A 143 -0.20 0.98 2.65
CA LEU A 143 0.79 1.15 3.73
C LEU A 143 2.22 1.03 3.21
N LEU A 144 2.51 -0.01 2.43
CA LEU A 144 3.85 -0.26 1.88
C LEU A 144 4.28 0.84 0.90
N CYS A 145 3.36 1.30 0.04
CA CYS A 145 3.58 2.46 -0.83
C CYS A 145 3.85 3.75 -0.04
N LEU A 146 3.09 3.99 1.03
CA LEU A 146 3.33 5.15 1.90
C LEU A 146 4.72 5.10 2.54
N MET A 147 5.13 3.94 3.06
CA MET A 147 6.46 3.76 3.68
C MET A 147 7.58 4.00 2.64
N GLN A 148 7.44 3.43 1.45
CA GLN A 148 8.36 3.62 0.33
C GLN A 148 8.46 5.09 -0.08
N GLN A 149 7.34 5.76 -0.29
CA GLN A 149 7.31 7.17 -0.68
C GLN A 149 7.84 8.08 0.42
N TRP A 150 7.61 7.76 1.68
CA TRP A 150 8.23 8.47 2.80
C TRP A 150 9.76 8.31 2.78
N GLY A 151 10.27 7.12 2.50
CA GLY A 151 11.71 6.89 2.30
C GLY A 151 12.28 7.75 1.17
N LEU A 152 11.62 7.76 0.01
CA LEU A 152 11.99 8.59 -1.14
C LEU A 152 11.96 10.09 -0.80
N MET A 153 10.91 10.55 -0.12
CA MET A 153 10.79 11.95 0.31
C MET A 153 11.94 12.38 1.22
N ARG A 154 12.33 11.54 2.19
CA ARG A 154 13.45 11.82 3.08
C ARG A 154 14.78 11.94 2.34
N ILE A 155 15.02 11.05 1.38
CA ILE A 155 16.24 11.08 0.53
C ILE A 155 16.25 12.36 -0.32
N TYR A 156 15.15 12.67 -0.97
CA TYR A 156 14.98 13.85 -1.78
C TYR A 156 15.19 15.15 -0.99
N GLN A 157 14.54 15.27 0.19
CA GLN A 157 14.71 16.43 1.08
C GLN A 157 16.15 16.58 1.58
N ALA A 158 16.79 15.48 1.94
CA ALA A 158 18.19 15.51 2.39
C ALA A 158 19.13 16.02 1.28
N TRP A 159 18.92 15.56 0.05
CA TRP A 159 19.68 16.05 -1.10
C TRP A 159 19.45 17.55 -1.34
N GLN A 160 18.21 18.01 -1.33
CA GLN A 160 17.86 19.42 -1.52
C GLN A 160 18.48 20.36 -0.47
N HIS A 161 18.58 19.90 0.77
CA HIS A 161 19.13 20.70 1.87
C HIS A 161 20.61 20.41 2.19
N GLY A 162 21.30 19.61 1.35
CA GLY A 162 22.68 19.21 1.59
C GLY A 162 22.90 18.42 2.89
N ARG A 163 21.85 17.76 3.41
CA ARG A 163 21.90 17.01 4.67
C ARG A 163 22.41 15.58 4.45
N ARG A 164 23.21 15.09 5.39
CA ARG A 164 23.63 13.69 5.40
C ARG A 164 22.52 12.84 6.05
N LEU A 165 22.18 11.73 5.42
CA LEU A 165 21.33 10.69 5.99
C LEU A 165 22.17 9.53 6.53
N SER A 166 21.58 8.75 7.44
CA SER A 166 22.14 7.47 7.84
C SER A 166 22.37 6.58 6.62
N TYR A 167 23.42 5.77 6.67
CA TYR A 167 23.77 4.81 5.62
C TYR A 167 22.57 3.95 5.22
N ASN A 168 21.76 3.52 6.19
CA ASN A 168 20.65 2.60 6.00
C ASN A 168 19.34 3.29 5.56
N SER A 169 19.34 4.59 5.24
CA SER A 169 18.11 5.31 4.88
C SER A 169 17.46 4.77 3.60
N TYR A 170 18.21 4.17 2.68
CA TYR A 170 17.71 3.55 1.46
C TYR A 170 16.82 2.31 1.75
N LEU A 171 16.98 1.65 2.90
CA LEU A 171 16.16 0.49 3.30
C LEU A 171 14.67 0.86 3.39
N TRP A 172 14.36 2.10 3.79
CA TRP A 172 12.97 2.59 3.84
C TRP A 172 12.30 2.73 2.47
N VAL A 173 13.07 2.65 1.40
CA VAL A 173 12.55 2.61 0.03
C VAL A 173 12.42 1.15 -0.42
N TRP A 174 13.49 0.38 -0.30
CA TRP A 174 13.61 -0.92 -0.96
C TRP A 174 12.90 -2.06 -0.21
N LEU A 175 12.90 -2.06 1.13
CA LEU A 175 12.20 -3.11 1.89
C LEU A 175 10.67 -3.05 1.73
N PRO A 176 10.01 -1.87 1.89
CA PRO A 176 8.58 -1.77 1.61
C PRO A 176 8.25 -2.06 0.14
N MET A 177 9.12 -1.67 -0.81
CA MET A 177 8.95 -2.00 -2.23
C MET A 177 8.99 -3.50 -2.47
N ALA A 178 9.96 -4.20 -1.89
CA ALA A 178 10.08 -5.66 -2.01
C ALA A 178 8.86 -6.39 -1.42
N ALA A 179 8.41 -5.97 -0.23
CA ALA A 179 7.20 -6.49 0.39
C ALA A 179 5.95 -6.21 -0.48
N ALA A 180 5.85 -5.02 -1.06
CA ALA A 180 4.74 -4.65 -1.94
C ALA A 180 4.70 -5.49 -3.23
N ILE A 181 5.86 -5.86 -3.78
CA ILE A 181 5.94 -6.79 -4.93
C ILE A 181 5.32 -8.14 -4.54
N LEU A 182 5.62 -8.66 -3.35
CA LEU A 182 5.01 -9.91 -2.87
C LEU A 182 3.50 -9.78 -2.57
N VAL A 183 2.97 -8.57 -2.36
CA VAL A 183 1.54 -8.35 -2.12
C VAL A 183 0.76 -8.17 -3.43
N LYS A 184 1.25 -7.33 -4.35
CA LYS A 184 0.49 -6.97 -5.57
C LYS A 184 1.36 -6.75 -6.82
N GLY A 185 2.55 -7.30 -6.87
CA GLY A 185 3.44 -7.20 -8.04
C GLY A 185 4.02 -5.79 -8.27
N PRO A 186 4.07 -5.28 -9.51
CA PRO A 186 4.92 -4.13 -9.87
C PRO A 186 4.34 -2.76 -9.50
N VAL A 187 3.24 -2.68 -8.74
CA VAL A 187 2.56 -1.40 -8.44
C VAL A 187 3.47 -0.41 -7.70
N ALA A 188 4.12 -0.87 -6.62
CA ALA A 188 5.03 0.00 -5.86
C ALA A 188 6.30 0.40 -6.63
N PRO A 189 6.98 -0.49 -7.37
CA PRO A 189 8.04 -0.11 -8.30
C PRO A 189 7.62 0.94 -9.33
N LEU A 190 6.46 0.79 -9.94
CA LEU A 190 5.94 1.77 -10.92
C LEU A 190 5.67 3.12 -10.28
N LEU A 191 5.06 3.14 -9.08
CA LEU A 191 4.84 4.36 -8.32
C LEU A 191 6.16 5.06 -7.95
N ALA A 192 7.20 4.31 -7.54
CA ALA A 192 8.51 4.88 -7.28
C ALA A 192 9.14 5.45 -8.56
N LEU A 193 9.06 4.71 -9.66
CA LEU A 193 9.63 5.10 -10.94
C LEU A 193 8.99 6.40 -11.45
N THR A 194 7.67 6.52 -11.40
CA THR A 194 6.96 7.75 -11.83
C THR A 194 7.34 8.94 -10.96
N THR A 195 7.37 8.77 -9.63
CA THR A 195 7.79 9.83 -8.69
C THR A 195 9.24 10.26 -8.94
N VAL A 196 10.15 9.29 -9.07
CA VAL A 196 11.58 9.55 -9.35
C VAL A 196 11.77 10.24 -10.70
N ALA A 197 11.08 9.77 -11.74
CA ALA A 197 11.14 10.37 -13.06
C ALA A 197 10.62 11.82 -13.04
N ALA A 198 9.45 12.05 -12.45
CA ALA A 198 8.86 13.39 -12.34
C ALA A 198 9.80 14.38 -11.64
N LEU A 199 10.38 14.00 -10.49
CA LEU A 199 11.31 14.86 -9.75
C LEU A 199 12.62 15.09 -10.50
N THR A 200 13.16 14.06 -11.16
CA THR A 200 14.42 14.17 -11.92
C THR A 200 14.24 15.06 -13.13
N ILE A 201 13.13 14.93 -13.86
CA ILE A 201 12.79 15.81 -14.98
C ILE A 201 12.57 17.24 -14.50
N TRP A 202 11.84 17.44 -13.41
CA TRP A 202 11.58 18.77 -12.84
C TRP A 202 12.85 19.52 -12.50
N HIS A 203 13.80 18.83 -11.85
CA HIS A 203 15.06 19.45 -11.44
C HIS A 203 16.17 19.39 -12.50
N ARG A 204 15.95 18.64 -13.59
CA ARG A 204 16.99 18.35 -14.60
C ARG A 204 18.30 17.85 -13.97
N ASN A 205 18.20 17.15 -12.84
CA ASN A 205 19.36 16.66 -12.07
C ASN A 205 19.04 15.31 -11.43
N ALA A 206 19.84 14.30 -11.74
CA ALA A 206 19.72 12.94 -11.24
C ALA A 206 20.70 12.63 -10.07
N GLY A 207 21.43 13.63 -9.56
CA GLY A 207 22.47 13.42 -8.54
C GLY A 207 21.96 12.78 -7.25
N TRP A 208 20.72 13.04 -6.88
CA TRP A 208 20.08 12.47 -5.68
C TRP A 208 19.82 10.96 -5.77
N LEU A 209 19.77 10.40 -6.98
CA LEU A 209 19.56 8.97 -7.20
C LEU A 209 20.70 8.10 -6.64
N ARG A 210 21.91 8.67 -6.54
CA ARG A 210 23.05 7.98 -5.91
C ARG A 210 22.75 7.58 -4.45
N MET A 211 21.92 8.37 -3.75
CA MET A 211 21.53 8.11 -2.37
C MET A 211 20.55 6.93 -2.25
N LEU A 212 19.88 6.53 -3.33
CA LEU A 212 19.01 5.35 -3.39
C LEU A 212 19.80 4.04 -3.35
N ARG A 213 21.12 4.07 -3.66
CA ARG A 213 21.98 2.88 -3.66
C ARG A 213 21.39 1.73 -4.47
N ALA A 214 21.04 1.99 -5.72
CA ALA A 214 20.26 1.08 -6.55
C ALA A 214 20.81 -0.35 -6.58
N GLY A 215 22.14 -0.56 -6.63
CA GLY A 215 22.73 -1.90 -6.59
C GLY A 215 22.35 -2.69 -5.32
N GLN A 216 22.46 -2.05 -4.15
CA GLN A 216 22.05 -2.68 -2.88
C GLN A 216 20.53 -2.86 -2.80
N GLY A 217 19.78 -1.92 -3.36
CA GLY A 217 18.34 -1.99 -3.45
C GLY A 217 17.87 -3.17 -4.30
N PHE A 218 18.47 -3.41 -5.46
CA PHE A 218 18.16 -4.57 -6.29
C PHE A 218 18.51 -5.89 -5.61
N LEU A 219 19.59 -5.95 -4.82
CA LEU A 219 19.89 -7.13 -4.01
C LEU A 219 18.81 -7.39 -2.96
N ILE A 220 18.26 -6.35 -2.34
CA ILE A 220 17.13 -6.48 -1.40
C ILE A 220 15.89 -6.98 -2.13
N LEU A 221 15.53 -6.38 -3.28
CA LEU A 221 14.41 -6.86 -4.07
C LEU A 221 14.57 -8.34 -4.42
N ALA A 222 15.73 -8.71 -4.96
CA ALA A 222 16.02 -10.09 -5.32
C ALA A 222 15.97 -11.03 -4.11
N GLY A 223 16.62 -10.66 -3.01
CA GLY A 223 16.67 -11.49 -1.80
C GLY A 223 15.31 -11.70 -1.12
N VAL A 224 14.38 -10.77 -1.28
CA VAL A 224 13.02 -10.89 -0.70
C VAL A 224 12.06 -11.57 -1.67
N THR A 225 12.13 -11.28 -2.98
CA THR A 225 11.12 -11.75 -3.93
C THR A 225 11.48 -13.08 -4.60
N PHE A 226 12.76 -13.29 -4.94
CA PHE A 226 13.18 -14.49 -5.66
C PHE A 226 13.04 -15.78 -4.88
N PRO A 227 13.29 -15.88 -3.57
CA PRO A 227 13.13 -17.13 -2.85
C PRO A 227 11.74 -17.75 -3.05
N TRP A 228 10.69 -16.94 -2.86
CA TRP A 228 9.33 -17.44 -3.12
C TRP A 228 9.08 -17.72 -4.60
N ALA A 229 9.52 -16.83 -5.50
CA ALA A 229 9.32 -17.03 -6.94
C ALA A 229 9.98 -18.32 -7.45
N ILE A 230 11.17 -18.64 -6.96
CA ILE A 230 11.87 -19.89 -7.29
C ILE A 230 11.11 -21.10 -6.73
N LEU A 231 10.74 -21.03 -5.43
CA LEU A 231 10.03 -22.15 -4.78
C LEU A 231 8.69 -22.45 -5.45
N VAL A 232 7.87 -21.42 -5.76
CA VAL A 232 6.57 -21.63 -6.43
C VAL A 232 6.75 -22.13 -7.86
N THR A 233 7.80 -21.71 -8.57
CA THR A 233 8.12 -22.21 -9.92
C THR A 233 8.47 -23.68 -9.88
N LEU A 234 9.31 -24.10 -8.94
CA LEU A 234 9.68 -25.50 -8.76
C LEU A 234 8.49 -26.36 -8.30
N ALA A 235 7.69 -25.85 -7.37
CA ALA A 235 6.52 -26.57 -6.83
C ALA A 235 5.38 -26.75 -7.84
N THR A 236 5.36 -25.95 -8.91
CA THR A 236 4.28 -25.97 -9.91
C THR A 236 4.78 -26.26 -11.34
N ASP A 237 6.01 -26.75 -11.48
CA ASP A 237 6.65 -27.01 -12.79
C ASP A 237 6.53 -25.82 -13.76
N GLY A 238 6.64 -24.59 -13.23
CA GLY A 238 6.53 -23.35 -13.98
C GLY A 238 5.11 -22.87 -14.27
N ALA A 239 4.07 -23.67 -13.99
CA ALA A 239 2.69 -23.35 -14.33
C ALA A 239 2.21 -22.03 -13.66
N PHE A 240 2.65 -21.75 -12.42
CA PHE A 240 2.29 -20.51 -11.74
C PHE A 240 2.74 -19.26 -12.51
N LEU A 241 3.99 -19.25 -12.96
CA LEU A 241 4.53 -18.09 -13.69
C LEU A 241 3.90 -17.94 -15.08
N ASP A 242 3.63 -19.06 -15.78
CA ASP A 242 2.97 -19.02 -17.09
C ASP A 242 1.56 -18.43 -16.97
N ILE A 243 0.76 -18.88 -15.99
CA ILE A 243 -0.58 -18.34 -15.74
C ILE A 243 -0.51 -16.87 -15.30
N ALA A 244 0.41 -16.50 -14.40
CA ALA A 244 0.56 -15.14 -13.93
C ALA A 244 0.97 -14.17 -15.06
N PHE A 245 1.89 -14.61 -15.94
CA PHE A 245 2.38 -13.76 -17.02
C PHE A 245 1.38 -13.68 -18.17
N ARG A 246 0.92 -14.81 -18.69
CA ARG A 246 0.01 -14.86 -19.85
C ARG A 246 -1.42 -14.54 -19.48
N GLY A 247 -1.92 -15.11 -18.38
CA GLY A 247 -3.32 -14.99 -17.99
C GLY A 247 -3.66 -13.69 -17.28
N ASP A 248 -2.74 -13.08 -16.52
CA ASP A 248 -3.03 -11.88 -15.74
C ASP A 248 -2.35 -10.62 -16.32
N PHE A 249 -1.05 -10.68 -16.59
CA PHE A 249 -0.31 -9.49 -17.03
C PHE A 249 -0.58 -9.12 -18.50
N VAL A 250 -0.41 -10.08 -19.42
CA VAL A 250 -0.62 -9.82 -20.85
C VAL A 250 -2.09 -9.49 -21.15
N ALA A 251 -3.02 -10.22 -20.52
CA ALA A 251 -4.44 -9.98 -20.69
C ALA A 251 -4.86 -8.59 -20.19
N LYS A 252 -4.30 -8.10 -19.07
CA LYS A 252 -4.55 -6.74 -18.55
C LYS A 252 -4.01 -5.64 -19.46
N VAL A 253 -2.82 -5.86 -20.04
CA VAL A 253 -2.20 -4.88 -20.94
C VAL A 253 -2.95 -4.81 -22.27
N GLN A 254 -3.41 -5.94 -22.80
CA GLN A 254 -4.06 -6.01 -24.12
C GLN A 254 -5.56 -5.70 -24.09
N SER A 255 -6.29 -6.13 -23.06
CA SER A 255 -7.76 -6.09 -23.07
C SER A 255 -8.38 -5.20 -21.98
N GLY A 256 -7.59 -4.62 -21.07
CA GLY A 256 -8.12 -3.85 -19.94
C GLY A 256 -9.06 -4.67 -19.06
N GLN A 257 -8.86 -5.97 -18.97
CA GLN A 257 -9.78 -6.98 -18.44
C GLN A 257 -10.28 -6.74 -17.01
N GLU A 258 -9.61 -5.90 -16.22
CA GLU A 258 -10.07 -5.49 -14.88
C GLU A 258 -10.80 -4.15 -14.87
N SER A 259 -10.93 -3.47 -16.01
CA SER A 259 -11.63 -2.18 -16.09
C SER A 259 -13.16 -2.32 -16.04
N HIS A 260 -13.70 -3.53 -16.00
CA HIS A 260 -15.16 -3.80 -16.08
C HIS A 260 -15.86 -3.00 -17.20
N GLY A 261 -15.14 -2.68 -18.28
CA GLY A 261 -15.63 -1.85 -19.36
C GLY A 261 -15.70 -0.35 -19.03
N ALA A 262 -15.15 0.07 -17.91
CA ALA A 262 -15.16 1.48 -17.51
C ALA A 262 -14.21 2.31 -18.40
N PRO A 263 -14.66 3.48 -18.91
CA PRO A 263 -13.83 4.36 -19.72
C PRO A 263 -12.57 4.83 -18.99
N VAL A 264 -11.54 5.17 -19.76
CA VAL A 264 -10.33 5.83 -19.23
C VAL A 264 -10.76 7.11 -18.48
N GLY A 265 -10.28 7.29 -17.25
CA GLY A 265 -10.63 8.44 -16.40
C GLY A 265 -11.82 8.22 -15.45
N THR A 266 -12.46 7.06 -15.46
CA THR A 266 -13.57 6.75 -14.52
C THR A 266 -13.16 6.97 -13.06
N TYR A 267 -11.95 6.58 -12.68
CA TYR A 267 -11.46 6.80 -11.32
C TYR A 267 -11.28 8.28 -10.98
N LEU A 268 -10.93 9.12 -11.97
CA LEU A 268 -10.84 10.57 -11.77
C LEU A 268 -12.23 11.18 -11.54
N LEU A 269 -13.22 10.73 -12.28
CA LEU A 269 -14.62 11.15 -12.08
C LEU A 269 -15.16 10.69 -10.72
N LEU A 270 -14.84 9.47 -10.32
CA LEU A 270 -15.25 8.91 -9.03
C LEU A 270 -14.44 9.44 -7.86
N ALA A 271 -13.28 10.08 -8.07
CA ALA A 271 -12.40 10.55 -7.01
C ALA A 271 -13.13 11.46 -6.01
N GLY A 272 -14.05 12.28 -6.47
CA GLY A 272 -14.89 13.12 -5.60
C GLY A 272 -15.71 12.31 -4.60
N PHE A 273 -16.25 11.18 -5.01
CA PHE A 273 -17.01 10.27 -4.16
C PHE A 273 -16.10 9.39 -3.30
N LEU A 274 -15.09 8.79 -3.90
CA LEU A 274 -14.17 7.85 -3.23
C LEU A 274 -13.37 8.51 -2.09
N LEU A 275 -13.01 9.79 -2.28
CA LEU A 275 -12.30 10.59 -1.28
C LEU A 275 -13.23 11.36 -0.34
N TRP A 276 -14.56 11.14 -0.44
CA TRP A 276 -15.51 11.77 0.49
C TRP A 276 -15.20 11.41 1.96
N PRO A 277 -15.35 12.33 2.94
CA PRO A 277 -15.80 13.72 2.77
C PRO A 277 -14.68 14.72 2.42
N MET A 278 -13.42 14.28 2.32
CA MET A 278 -12.26 15.16 2.12
C MET A 278 -12.18 15.76 0.70
N SER A 279 -12.88 15.16 -0.26
CA SER A 279 -13.04 15.73 -1.59
C SER A 279 -13.62 17.15 -1.60
N LEU A 280 -14.39 17.54 -0.60
CA LEU A 280 -14.88 18.91 -0.41
C LEU A 280 -13.76 19.95 -0.24
N LEU A 281 -12.56 19.51 0.15
CA LEU A 281 -11.38 20.39 0.30
C LEU A 281 -10.59 20.55 -1.01
N ILE A 282 -10.86 19.73 -2.03
CA ILE A 282 -10.12 19.75 -3.31
C ILE A 282 -10.18 21.13 -3.98
N PRO A 283 -11.35 21.81 -4.12
CA PRO A 283 -11.40 23.13 -4.75
C PRO A 283 -10.50 24.15 -4.05
N ARG A 284 -10.53 24.14 -2.71
CA ARG A 284 -9.68 25.03 -1.90
C ARG A 284 -8.20 24.67 -2.01
N ALA A 285 -7.86 23.39 -2.09
CA ALA A 285 -6.47 22.93 -2.28
C ALA A 285 -5.95 23.37 -3.67
N ALA A 286 -6.78 23.28 -4.70
CA ALA A 286 -6.43 23.71 -6.05
C ALA A 286 -6.08 25.20 -6.13
N THR A 287 -6.78 26.07 -5.40
CA THR A 287 -6.44 27.52 -5.36
C THR A 287 -5.07 27.78 -4.70
N GLN A 288 -4.56 26.87 -3.89
CA GLN A 288 -3.25 26.99 -3.23
C GLN A 288 -2.11 26.37 -4.05
N LEU A 289 -2.40 25.73 -5.18
CA LEU A 289 -1.41 25.03 -5.99
C LEU A 289 -0.20 25.89 -6.39
N PRO A 290 -0.36 27.17 -6.82
CA PRO A 290 0.79 28.01 -7.15
C PRO A 290 1.75 28.24 -5.98
N LEU A 291 1.21 28.37 -4.74
CA LEU A 291 2.03 28.48 -3.54
C LEU A 291 2.72 27.15 -3.17
N LEU A 292 2.01 26.04 -3.34
CA LEU A 292 2.56 24.71 -3.08
C LEU A 292 3.74 24.40 -4.02
N LEU A 293 3.70 24.82 -5.25
CA LEU A 293 4.77 24.62 -6.23
C LEU A 293 6.08 25.33 -5.86
N GLN A 294 6.05 26.33 -5.00
CA GLN A 294 7.24 27.05 -4.52
C GLN A 294 8.03 26.28 -3.47
N HIS A 295 7.38 25.34 -2.74
CA HIS A 295 8.00 24.56 -1.67
C HIS A 295 8.50 23.21 -2.16
N VAL A 296 9.73 22.86 -1.79
CA VAL A 296 10.40 21.59 -2.16
C VAL A 296 9.57 20.37 -1.75
N GLU A 297 9.04 20.42 -0.53
CA GLU A 297 8.25 19.34 0.05
C GLU A 297 6.96 19.11 -0.73
N SER A 298 6.30 20.18 -1.12
CA SER A 298 5.06 20.11 -1.90
C SER A 298 5.30 19.61 -3.31
N ARG A 299 6.46 19.92 -3.93
CA ARG A 299 6.85 19.36 -5.23
C ARG A 299 6.96 17.84 -5.17
N PHE A 300 7.50 17.29 -4.08
CA PHE A 300 7.53 15.83 -3.89
C PHE A 300 6.12 15.26 -3.85
N LEU A 301 5.22 15.86 -3.07
CA LEU A 301 3.83 15.39 -2.97
C LEU A 301 3.11 15.44 -4.33
N LEU A 302 3.33 16.50 -5.11
CA LEU A 302 2.74 16.64 -6.46
C LEU A 302 3.34 15.65 -7.47
N ALA A 303 4.61 15.27 -7.31
CA ALA A 303 5.25 14.26 -8.15
C ALA A 303 4.81 12.82 -7.78
N TRP A 304 4.30 12.64 -6.56
CA TRP A 304 3.77 11.37 -6.10
C TRP A 304 2.32 11.14 -6.54
N VAL A 305 1.49 12.18 -6.59
CA VAL A 305 0.08 12.14 -7.01
C VAL A 305 -0.03 12.25 -8.53
#